data_17ac3f402790f5f9d138bb9047adcc6d
#
_entry.id   17ac3f402790f5f9d138bb9047adcc6d
#
_cell.length_a   1.000
_cell.length_b   1.000
_cell.length_c   1.000
_cell.angle_alpha   90.00
_cell.angle_beta   90.00
_cell.angle_gamma   90.00
#
_symmetry.space_group_name_H-M   'P 1'
#
loop_
_entity.id
_entity.type
_entity.pdbx_description
1 polymer ?
#
loop_
_entity_poly.entity_id
_entity_poly.type
_entity_poly.pdbx_seq_one_letter_code
_entity_poly.pdbx_strand_id
1 'polypeptide(L)'
;MKKLLHVVNINDFFPELFALCFPTIQAYAQRNDYEINLITQRKFPDYPINYEKMQVYQDGRGYDLNLLVDADMLIHPHFPDVTNIVPPHHIGFNDNYNISSKFHTHLLDYFLRDGRDVGIATNFVVSYKSTHDIWEPLPYTAKEIEDLSIKGLNHRGWGHYADEFCLSHNLAKYGLRYTGITWEDWQRQFLIHTGTGDKQQALMTARQTLMQWSKL
;
A
#
# COMPACT_ATOMS: atom_id res chain seq x y z
N MET A 1 -19.45 8.22 -8.73
CA MET A 1 -18.26 8.28 -7.85
C MET A 1 -17.04 8.25 -8.75
N LYS A 2 -16.18 9.27 -8.68
CA LYS A 2 -14.89 9.30 -9.40
C LYS A 2 -13.86 8.49 -8.60
N LYS A 3 -13.24 7.50 -9.24
CA LYS A 3 -12.29 6.59 -8.62
C LYS A 3 -10.93 6.70 -9.31
N LEU A 4 -9.86 6.78 -8.53
CA LEU A 4 -8.48 6.80 -9.03
C LEU A 4 -7.67 5.68 -8.40
N LEU A 5 -7.02 4.87 -9.23
CA LEU A 5 -6.07 3.85 -8.81
C LEU A 5 -4.66 4.35 -9.08
N HIS A 6 -3.83 4.37 -8.04
CA HIS A 6 -2.44 4.81 -8.09
C HIS A 6 -1.51 3.61 -8.06
N VAL A 7 -0.52 3.61 -8.93
CA VAL A 7 0.58 2.64 -8.93
C VAL A 7 1.90 3.40 -8.97
N VAL A 8 2.80 3.11 -8.04
CA VAL A 8 4.14 3.73 -8.01
C VAL A 8 5.14 2.81 -8.68
N ASN A 9 5.66 3.23 -9.84
CA ASN A 9 6.70 2.51 -10.58
C ASN A 9 7.84 3.47 -10.98
N ILE A 10 8.67 3.82 -10.03
CA ILE A 10 9.80 4.75 -10.21
C ILE A 10 11.01 3.98 -10.70
N ASN A 11 11.72 4.55 -11.72
CA ASN A 11 12.93 3.98 -12.29
C ASN A 11 12.76 2.55 -12.84
N ASP A 12 11.59 2.25 -13.42
CA ASP A 12 11.26 0.91 -13.91
C ASP A 12 11.58 -0.18 -12.89
N PHE A 13 11.06 0.01 -11.67
CA PHE A 13 11.26 -0.95 -10.60
C PHE A 13 10.84 -2.34 -11.04
N PHE A 14 11.85 -3.21 -11.23
CA PHE A 14 11.70 -4.60 -11.61
C PHE A 14 10.75 -4.83 -12.82
N PRO A 15 11.18 -4.46 -14.08
CA PRO A 15 10.31 -4.42 -15.25
C PRO A 15 9.61 -5.75 -15.56
N GLU A 16 10.30 -6.88 -15.38
CA GLU A 16 9.73 -8.22 -15.67
C GLU A 16 8.59 -8.56 -14.70
N LEU A 17 8.71 -8.19 -13.45
CA LEU A 17 7.65 -8.40 -12.46
C LEU A 17 6.49 -7.46 -12.70
N PHE A 18 6.77 -6.18 -12.95
CA PHE A 18 5.76 -5.18 -13.30
C PHE A 18 4.93 -5.62 -14.52
N ALA A 19 5.59 -6.15 -15.56
CA ALA A 19 4.91 -6.67 -16.74
C ALA A 19 3.97 -7.85 -16.47
N LEU A 20 4.17 -8.59 -15.40
CA LEU A 20 3.24 -9.64 -14.93
C LEU A 20 2.11 -9.10 -14.05
N CYS A 21 2.41 -8.16 -13.17
CA CYS A 21 1.48 -7.66 -12.17
C CYS A 21 0.52 -6.59 -12.73
N PHE A 22 1.06 -5.62 -13.47
CA PHE A 22 0.30 -4.46 -13.95
C PHE A 22 -0.93 -4.80 -14.79
N PRO A 23 -0.92 -5.80 -15.70
CA PRO A 23 -2.12 -6.20 -16.43
C PRO A 23 -3.28 -6.65 -15.51
N THR A 24 -3.00 -7.25 -14.36
CA THR A 24 -4.04 -7.64 -13.41
C THR A 24 -4.64 -6.43 -12.70
N ILE A 25 -3.80 -5.43 -12.40
CA ILE A 25 -4.21 -4.15 -11.83
C ILE A 25 -5.07 -3.37 -12.84
N GLN A 26 -4.65 -3.33 -14.12
CA GLN A 26 -5.41 -2.69 -15.21
C GLN A 26 -6.79 -3.35 -15.40
N ALA A 27 -6.84 -4.69 -15.40
CA ALA A 27 -8.09 -5.42 -15.52
C ALA A 27 -9.05 -5.13 -14.36
N TYR A 28 -8.51 -5.04 -13.13
CA TYR A 28 -9.29 -4.63 -11.96
C TYR A 28 -9.81 -3.19 -12.09
N ALA A 29 -8.96 -2.27 -12.48
CA ALA A 29 -9.32 -0.86 -12.67
C ALA A 29 -10.42 -0.71 -13.72
N GLN A 30 -10.26 -1.35 -14.87
CA GLN A 30 -11.24 -1.30 -15.97
C GLN A 30 -12.61 -1.88 -15.54
N ARG A 31 -12.62 -3.02 -14.86
CA ARG A 31 -13.86 -3.67 -14.42
C ARG A 31 -14.65 -2.84 -13.40
N ASN A 32 -13.97 -2.04 -12.60
CA ASN A 32 -14.56 -1.28 -11.50
C ASN A 32 -14.57 0.25 -11.75
N ASP A 33 -14.38 0.70 -12.99
CA ASP A 33 -14.43 2.11 -13.41
C ASP A 33 -13.44 3.02 -12.67
N TYR A 34 -12.19 2.57 -12.50
CA TYR A 34 -11.08 3.40 -12.02
C TYR A 34 -10.32 4.03 -13.18
N GLU A 35 -10.02 5.32 -13.07
CA GLU A 35 -8.88 5.90 -13.78
C GLU A 35 -7.58 5.39 -13.18
N ILE A 36 -6.50 5.28 -13.97
CA ILE A 36 -5.18 4.85 -13.47
C ILE A 36 -4.21 6.03 -13.49
N ASN A 37 -3.58 6.28 -12.36
CA ASN A 37 -2.43 7.17 -12.21
C ASN A 37 -1.16 6.34 -11.99
N LEU A 38 -0.34 6.23 -13.03
CA LEU A 38 0.97 5.59 -12.93
C LEU A 38 2.02 6.64 -12.57
N ILE A 39 2.50 6.59 -11.32
CA ILE A 39 3.50 7.50 -10.77
C ILE A 39 4.88 6.99 -11.16
N THR A 40 5.55 7.69 -12.08
CA THR A 40 6.87 7.31 -12.62
C THR A 40 7.98 8.32 -12.30
N GLN A 41 7.62 9.47 -11.72
CA GLN A 41 8.56 10.52 -11.40
C GLN A 41 8.61 10.82 -9.92
N ARG A 42 9.78 11.16 -9.42
CA ARG A 42 9.99 11.54 -8.03
C ARG A 42 9.57 13.00 -7.79
N LYS A 43 8.73 13.19 -6.78
CA LYS A 43 8.40 14.50 -6.18
C LYS A 43 9.08 14.72 -4.82
N PHE A 44 9.54 13.64 -4.19
CA PHE A 44 10.19 13.64 -2.88
C PHE A 44 11.62 13.05 -2.99
N PRO A 45 12.56 13.67 -3.74
CA PRO A 45 13.87 13.07 -4.06
C PRO A 45 14.75 12.83 -2.83
N ASP A 46 14.54 13.58 -1.74
CA ASP A 46 15.30 13.44 -0.50
C ASP A 46 14.80 12.30 0.40
N TYR A 47 13.66 11.67 0.04
CA TYR A 47 13.06 10.57 0.78
C TYR A 47 13.30 9.24 0.08
N PRO A 48 13.13 8.09 0.77
CA PRO A 48 13.10 6.79 0.12
C PRO A 48 12.03 6.70 -0.96
N ILE A 49 12.26 5.81 -1.93
CA ILE A 49 11.40 5.72 -3.12
C ILE A 49 9.93 5.37 -2.80
N ASN A 50 9.70 4.57 -1.75
CA ASN A 50 8.35 4.22 -1.30
C ASN A 50 7.57 5.41 -0.73
N TYR A 51 8.26 6.47 -0.27
CA TYR A 51 7.62 7.71 0.15
C TYR A 51 6.90 8.44 -0.99
N GLU A 52 7.21 8.12 -2.24
CA GLU A 52 6.53 8.68 -3.42
C GLU A 52 5.03 8.32 -3.46
N LYS A 53 4.58 7.36 -2.66
CA LYS A 53 3.16 7.10 -2.41
C LYS A 53 2.41 8.32 -1.86
N MET A 54 3.11 9.22 -1.19
CA MET A 54 2.52 10.48 -0.69
C MET A 54 2.08 11.43 -1.83
N GLN A 55 2.47 11.18 -3.08
CA GLN A 55 1.94 11.92 -4.23
C GLN A 55 0.42 11.78 -4.38
N VAL A 56 -0.17 10.71 -3.85
CA VAL A 56 -1.62 10.51 -3.79
C VAL A 56 -2.33 11.71 -3.14
N TYR A 57 -1.69 12.39 -2.19
CA TYR A 57 -2.27 13.58 -1.55
C TYR A 57 -2.63 14.68 -2.54
N GLN A 58 -1.79 14.93 -3.53
CA GLN A 58 -2.07 15.96 -4.55
C GLN A 58 -2.87 15.40 -5.72
N ASP A 59 -2.47 14.22 -6.20
CA ASP A 59 -3.00 13.65 -7.43
C ASP A 59 -4.44 13.10 -7.24
N GLY A 60 -4.76 12.62 -6.03
CA GLY A 60 -6.05 12.03 -5.68
C GLY A 60 -7.10 13.02 -5.15
N ARG A 61 -6.74 14.29 -4.91
CA ARG A 61 -7.61 15.27 -4.22
C ARG A 61 -8.96 15.52 -4.90
N GLY A 62 -9.04 15.35 -6.21
CA GLY A 62 -10.25 15.56 -7.01
C GLY A 62 -11.18 14.35 -7.10
N TYR A 63 -10.82 13.22 -6.49
CA TYR A 63 -11.53 11.96 -6.59
C TYR A 63 -12.31 11.65 -5.31
N ASP A 64 -13.39 10.89 -5.48
CA ASP A 64 -14.22 10.45 -4.34
C ASP A 64 -13.58 9.27 -3.60
N LEU A 65 -12.80 8.46 -4.34
CA LEU A 65 -12.08 7.30 -3.83
C LEU A 65 -10.72 7.18 -4.50
N ASN A 66 -9.71 6.93 -3.68
CA ASN A 66 -8.34 6.63 -4.09
C ASN A 66 -7.96 5.22 -3.63
N LEU A 67 -7.40 4.44 -4.53
CA LEU A 67 -6.85 3.12 -4.26
C LEU A 67 -5.36 3.14 -4.65
N LEU A 68 -4.47 2.93 -3.69
CA LEU A 68 -3.06 2.68 -3.96
C LEU A 68 -2.82 1.17 -4.03
N VAL A 69 -2.08 0.74 -5.04
CA VAL A 69 -1.66 -0.65 -5.24
C VAL A 69 -0.17 -0.66 -5.57
N ASP A 70 0.62 -1.47 -4.87
CA ASP A 70 2.04 -1.63 -5.18
C ASP A 70 2.23 -2.28 -6.56
N ALA A 71 3.31 -1.88 -7.25
CA ALA A 71 3.63 -2.32 -8.62
C ALA A 71 3.88 -3.83 -8.74
N ASP A 72 4.10 -4.51 -7.62
CA ASP A 72 4.36 -5.96 -7.50
C ASP A 72 3.18 -6.73 -6.89
N MET A 73 1.98 -6.14 -6.94
CA MET A 73 0.74 -6.80 -6.54
C MET A 73 0.05 -7.49 -7.72
N LEU A 74 -0.48 -8.68 -7.47
CA LEU A 74 -1.43 -9.37 -8.35
C LEU A 74 -2.84 -9.25 -7.77
N ILE A 75 -3.81 -8.87 -8.61
CA ILE A 75 -5.22 -8.78 -8.26
C ILE A 75 -6.01 -9.83 -9.04
N HIS A 76 -6.68 -10.72 -8.31
CA HIS A 76 -7.48 -11.79 -8.91
C HIS A 76 -8.67 -11.23 -9.73
N PRO A 77 -9.03 -11.84 -10.88
CA PRO A 77 -10.16 -11.39 -11.70
C PRO A 77 -11.51 -11.31 -10.96
N HIS A 78 -11.69 -12.11 -9.92
CA HIS A 78 -12.92 -12.11 -9.09
C HIS A 78 -12.79 -11.32 -7.79
N PHE A 79 -11.69 -10.58 -7.57
CA PHE A 79 -11.61 -9.69 -6.42
C PHE A 79 -12.67 -8.61 -6.54
N PRO A 80 -13.55 -8.43 -5.54
CA PRO A 80 -14.64 -7.47 -5.63
C PRO A 80 -14.13 -6.02 -5.65
N ASP A 81 -14.99 -5.08 -6.02
CA ASP A 81 -14.71 -3.66 -5.82
C ASP A 81 -14.50 -3.40 -4.33
N VAL A 82 -13.45 -2.67 -3.98
CA VAL A 82 -13.12 -2.33 -2.59
C VAL A 82 -14.23 -1.57 -1.88
N THR A 83 -15.13 -0.92 -2.62
CA THR A 83 -16.33 -0.28 -2.05
C THR A 83 -17.31 -1.26 -1.40
N ASN A 84 -17.22 -2.54 -1.75
CA ASN A 84 -18.00 -3.62 -1.13
C ASN A 84 -17.33 -4.17 0.14
N ILE A 85 -16.08 -3.80 0.41
CA ILE A 85 -15.28 -4.29 1.54
C ILE A 85 -15.03 -3.18 2.55
N VAL A 86 -14.65 -2.00 2.06
CA VAL A 86 -14.28 -0.84 2.89
C VAL A 86 -15.43 0.14 2.94
N PRO A 87 -16.07 0.34 4.10
CA PRO A 87 -17.15 1.30 4.25
C PRO A 87 -16.71 2.74 3.95
N PRO A 88 -17.61 3.61 3.47
CA PRO A 88 -17.34 5.05 3.40
C PRO A 88 -16.81 5.59 4.74
N HIS A 89 -15.93 6.57 4.68
CA HIS A 89 -15.25 7.19 5.83
C HIS A 89 -14.26 6.28 6.58
N HIS A 90 -13.94 5.08 6.04
CA HIS A 90 -12.87 4.24 6.54
C HIS A 90 -11.66 4.28 5.60
N ILE A 91 -10.48 4.04 6.17
CA ILE A 91 -9.29 3.65 5.42
C ILE A 91 -9.31 2.13 5.31
N GLY A 92 -9.10 1.59 4.10
CA GLY A 92 -8.87 0.16 3.91
C GLY A 92 -7.40 -0.11 3.70
N PHE A 93 -6.83 -1.12 4.33
CA PHE A 93 -5.44 -1.53 4.08
C PHE A 93 -5.24 -3.01 4.39
N ASN A 94 -4.16 -3.56 3.85
CA ASN A 94 -3.76 -4.93 4.16
C ASN A 94 -3.40 -5.06 5.64
N ASP A 95 -4.22 -5.83 6.35
CA ASP A 95 -4.06 -6.15 7.76
C ASP A 95 -3.09 -7.35 7.95
N ASN A 96 -1.86 -7.20 7.43
CA ASN A 96 -0.81 -8.21 7.60
C ASN A 96 0.00 -8.03 8.88
N TYR A 97 -0.17 -6.90 9.55
CA TYR A 97 0.54 -6.59 10.77
C TYR A 97 -0.27 -7.05 11.96
N ASN A 98 -0.37 -8.37 12.11
CA ASN A 98 -0.92 -8.95 13.33
C ASN A 98 0.03 -8.64 14.48
N ILE A 99 -0.49 -8.04 15.55
CA ILE A 99 0.21 -7.73 16.80
C ILE A 99 0.98 -8.94 17.36
N SER A 100 0.50 -10.15 17.10
CA SER A 100 1.15 -11.39 17.51
C SER A 100 2.39 -11.78 16.70
N SER A 101 2.69 -11.12 15.60
CA SER A 101 3.83 -11.43 14.75
C SER A 101 5.12 -10.87 15.35
N LYS A 102 6.02 -11.74 15.79
CA LYS A 102 7.34 -11.38 16.36
C LYS A 102 8.18 -10.48 15.43
N PHE A 103 7.92 -10.53 14.12
CA PHE A 103 8.61 -9.72 13.12
C PHE A 103 8.22 -8.24 13.20
N HIS A 104 7.01 -7.96 13.64
CA HIS A 104 6.45 -6.61 13.67
C HIS A 104 6.39 -5.99 15.06
N THR A 105 6.82 -6.70 16.11
CA THR A 105 6.75 -6.22 17.50
C THR A 105 7.41 -4.84 17.67
N HIS A 106 8.57 -4.65 17.04
CA HIS A 106 9.28 -3.36 17.11
C HIS A 106 8.60 -2.23 16.32
N LEU A 107 7.96 -2.56 15.20
CA LEU A 107 7.15 -1.62 14.43
C LEU A 107 5.88 -1.25 15.20
N LEU A 108 5.27 -2.23 15.84
CA LEU A 108 4.05 -2.05 16.63
C LEU A 108 4.27 -1.14 17.83
N ASP A 109 5.37 -1.32 18.59
CA ASP A 109 5.69 -0.43 19.71
C ASP A 109 5.79 1.03 19.27
N TYR A 110 6.26 1.25 18.06
CA TYR A 110 6.33 2.58 17.47
C TYR A 110 4.96 3.09 16.99
N PHE A 111 4.21 2.29 16.26
CA PHE A 111 2.90 2.65 15.70
C PHE A 111 1.79 2.68 16.77
N LEU A 112 1.93 1.94 17.87
CA LEU A 112 1.01 1.92 18.99
C LEU A 112 1.21 3.07 19.99
N ARG A 113 2.24 3.88 19.80
CA ARG A 113 2.62 4.94 20.72
C ARG A 113 1.47 5.92 21.02
N ASP A 114 0.57 6.10 20.08
CA ASP A 114 -0.57 7.00 20.18
C ASP A 114 -1.91 6.27 20.42
N GLY A 115 -1.87 5.07 21.02
CA GLY A 115 -3.05 4.26 21.31
C GLY A 115 -3.60 3.49 20.11
N ARG A 116 -2.82 3.37 19.02
CA ARG A 116 -3.18 2.55 17.86
C ARG A 116 -2.96 1.08 18.15
N ASP A 117 -3.80 0.24 17.63
CA ASP A 117 -3.76 -1.21 17.78
C ASP A 117 -3.19 -1.95 16.55
N VAL A 118 -2.93 -1.23 15.45
CA VAL A 118 -2.44 -1.79 14.20
C VAL A 118 -1.58 -0.81 13.41
N GLY A 119 -0.54 -1.30 12.72
CA GLY A 119 0.20 -0.57 11.69
C GLY A 119 -0.40 -0.77 10.31
N ILE A 120 -0.20 0.19 9.40
CA ILE A 120 -0.68 0.13 8.01
C ILE A 120 0.37 -0.55 7.14
N ALA A 121 -0.02 -1.64 6.46
CA ALA A 121 0.74 -2.13 5.31
C ALA A 121 0.33 -1.33 4.06
N THR A 122 1.30 -0.70 3.42
CA THR A 122 1.04 0.27 2.34
C THR A 122 1.02 -0.33 0.94
N ASN A 123 1.06 -1.64 0.81
CA ASN A 123 1.02 -2.32 -0.49
C ASN A 123 -0.36 -2.27 -1.17
N PHE A 124 -1.43 -2.08 -0.37
CA PHE A 124 -2.80 -1.93 -0.86
C PHE A 124 -3.58 -1.06 0.12
N VAL A 125 -3.89 0.18 -0.28
CA VAL A 125 -4.54 1.17 0.61
C VAL A 125 -5.69 1.85 -0.11
N VAL A 126 -6.86 1.84 0.54
CA VAL A 126 -8.09 2.50 0.09
C VAL A 126 -8.34 3.74 0.95
N SER A 127 -8.64 4.86 0.32
CA SER A 127 -9.10 6.07 1.02
C SER A 127 -10.24 6.73 0.26
N TYR A 128 -11.23 7.23 0.98
CA TYR A 128 -12.28 8.07 0.43
C TYR A 128 -11.89 9.55 0.52
N LYS A 129 -12.61 10.41 -0.18
CA LYS A 129 -12.42 11.86 -0.09
C LYS A 129 -12.45 12.37 1.34
N SER A 130 -13.28 11.79 2.20
CA SER A 130 -13.41 12.15 3.63
C SER A 130 -12.25 11.67 4.50
N THR A 131 -11.42 10.77 4.01
CA THR A 131 -10.26 10.22 4.70
C THR A 131 -8.96 10.50 3.95
N HIS A 132 -9.00 11.44 3.01
CA HIS A 132 -7.89 11.73 2.11
C HIS A 132 -6.63 12.25 2.82
N ASP A 133 -6.80 12.86 3.99
CA ASP A 133 -5.69 13.38 4.81
C ASP A 133 -4.73 12.29 5.31
N ILE A 134 -5.09 11.00 5.15
CA ILE A 134 -4.16 9.89 5.38
C ILE A 134 -2.87 10.03 4.55
N TRP A 135 -2.95 10.65 3.37
CA TRP A 135 -1.85 10.83 2.43
C TRP A 135 -1.05 12.11 2.64
N GLU A 136 -1.41 12.95 3.62
CA GLU A 136 -0.69 14.20 3.85
C GLU A 136 0.80 13.92 4.11
N PRO A 137 1.72 14.51 3.32
CA PRO A 137 3.15 14.42 3.61
C PRO A 137 3.43 14.98 4.99
N LEU A 138 4.26 14.30 5.77
CA LEU A 138 4.64 14.80 7.09
C LEU A 138 5.49 16.06 6.97
N PRO A 139 5.36 17.02 7.91
CA PRO A 139 6.15 18.24 7.94
C PRO A 139 7.56 18.01 8.50
N TYR A 140 8.11 16.81 8.31
CA TYR A 140 9.42 16.40 8.79
C TYR A 140 10.35 16.17 7.62
N THR A 141 11.63 16.46 7.79
CA THR A 141 12.67 16.07 6.84
C THR A 141 12.83 14.53 6.82
N ALA A 142 13.43 14.04 5.76
CA ALA A 142 13.77 12.61 5.64
C ALA A 142 14.57 12.12 6.86
N LYS A 143 15.51 12.93 7.35
CA LYS A 143 16.34 12.62 8.52
C LYS A 143 15.53 12.57 9.81
N GLU A 144 14.60 13.49 10.01
CA GLU A 144 13.72 13.47 11.18
C GLU A 144 12.80 12.25 11.18
N ILE A 145 12.25 11.87 10.02
CA ILE A 145 11.47 10.63 9.90
C ILE A 145 12.35 9.41 10.20
N GLU A 146 13.57 9.39 9.69
CA GLU A 146 14.56 8.36 10.01
C GLU A 146 14.77 8.23 11.51
N ASP A 147 15.10 9.34 12.19
CA ASP A 147 15.39 9.36 13.62
C ASP A 147 14.16 8.97 14.46
N LEU A 148 12.96 9.28 14.00
CA LEU A 148 11.70 8.87 14.65
C LEU A 148 11.36 7.40 14.41
N SER A 149 11.71 6.86 13.24
CA SER A 149 11.31 5.50 12.81
C SER A 149 12.29 4.41 13.21
N ILE A 150 13.59 4.72 13.34
CA ILE A 150 14.67 3.72 13.46
C ILE A 150 14.88 3.20 14.89
N LYS A 151 14.33 3.79 15.93
CA LYS A 151 14.56 3.29 17.31
C LYS A 151 14.01 1.87 17.52
N GLY A 152 14.33 0.94 16.65
CA GLY A 152 13.92 -0.45 16.70
C GLY A 152 14.10 -1.25 15.39
N LEU A 153 14.51 -0.62 14.30
CA LEU A 153 14.55 -1.24 12.96
C LEU A 153 15.97 -1.60 12.50
N ASN A 154 16.74 -2.28 13.33
CA ASN A 154 18.17 -2.51 13.14
C ASN A 154 18.59 -3.31 11.89
N HIS A 155 17.69 -3.86 11.07
CA HIS A 155 18.11 -4.79 10.01
C HIS A 155 17.54 -4.54 8.61
N ARG A 156 16.60 -3.63 8.40
CA ARG A 156 16.08 -3.31 7.05
C ARG A 156 16.24 -1.86 6.63
N GLY A 157 16.65 -0.99 7.53
CA GLY A 157 16.73 0.45 7.29
C GLY A 157 15.36 1.11 7.20
N TRP A 158 15.28 2.37 7.57
CA TRP A 158 14.04 3.15 7.58
C TRP A 158 13.38 3.28 6.19
N GLY A 159 14.17 3.19 5.12
CA GLY A 159 13.71 3.30 3.76
C GLY A 159 12.60 2.32 3.37
N HIS A 160 12.49 1.19 4.06
CA HIS A 160 11.41 0.22 3.82
C HIS A 160 10.08 0.61 4.45
N TYR A 161 10.06 1.59 5.37
CA TYR A 161 8.88 1.85 6.21
C TYR A 161 8.47 3.32 6.26
N ALA A 162 9.10 4.18 5.45
CA ALA A 162 8.83 5.61 5.48
C ALA A 162 7.38 5.95 5.13
N ASP A 163 6.80 5.24 4.17
CA ASP A 163 5.41 5.35 3.78
C ASP A 163 4.45 4.79 4.84
N GLU A 164 4.77 3.61 5.39
CA GLU A 164 3.98 2.99 6.47
C GLU A 164 3.98 3.86 7.73
N PHE A 165 5.14 4.44 8.05
CA PHE A 165 5.26 5.40 9.14
C PHE A 165 4.35 6.60 8.92
N CYS A 166 4.40 7.22 7.74
CA CYS A 166 3.63 8.39 7.39
C CYS A 166 2.12 8.14 7.50
N LEU A 167 1.64 7.06 6.88
CA LEU A 167 0.23 6.71 6.93
C LEU A 167 -0.22 6.35 8.35
N SER A 168 0.57 5.60 9.09
CA SER A 168 0.23 5.22 10.47
C SER A 168 0.19 6.44 11.40
N HIS A 169 1.11 7.40 11.21
CA HIS A 169 1.08 8.68 11.90
C HIS A 169 -0.19 9.46 11.60
N ASN A 170 -0.55 9.59 10.31
CA ASN A 170 -1.74 10.33 9.88
C ASN A 170 -3.04 9.66 10.33
N LEU A 171 -3.10 8.32 10.34
CA LEU A 171 -4.23 7.58 10.88
C LEU A 171 -4.56 8.03 12.32
N ALA A 172 -3.52 8.14 13.16
CA ALA A 172 -3.68 8.60 14.54
C ALA A 172 -3.93 10.11 14.62
N LYS A 173 -3.14 10.92 13.89
CA LYS A 173 -3.25 12.38 13.89
C LYS A 173 -4.66 12.85 13.59
N TYR A 174 -5.32 12.22 12.63
CA TYR A 174 -6.67 12.59 12.18
C TYR A 174 -7.79 11.74 12.79
N GLY A 175 -7.47 10.78 13.66
CA GLY A 175 -8.45 9.90 14.29
C GLY A 175 -9.29 9.12 13.26
N LEU A 176 -8.65 8.68 12.16
CA LEU A 176 -9.33 8.03 11.06
C LEU A 176 -9.75 6.61 11.45
N ARG A 177 -10.95 6.22 11.02
CA ARG A 177 -11.41 4.84 11.14
C ARG A 177 -10.81 3.98 10.04
N TYR A 178 -10.62 2.71 10.31
CA TYR A 178 -10.08 1.77 9.33
C TYR A 178 -10.86 0.45 9.26
N THR A 179 -10.62 -0.28 8.17
CA THR A 179 -11.08 -1.64 7.92
C THR A 179 -9.90 -2.45 7.41
N GLY A 180 -9.52 -3.49 8.13
CA GLY A 180 -8.49 -4.43 7.68
C GLY A 180 -8.99 -5.27 6.50
N ILE A 181 -8.14 -5.39 5.48
CA ILE A 181 -8.32 -6.36 4.40
C ILE A 181 -7.51 -7.58 4.80
N THR A 182 -8.19 -8.55 5.44
CA THR A 182 -7.52 -9.64 6.14
C THR A 182 -6.84 -10.62 5.19
N TRP A 183 -5.78 -11.26 5.69
CA TRP A 183 -5.06 -12.29 4.94
C TRP A 183 -5.96 -13.47 4.58
N GLU A 184 -6.75 -13.93 5.51
CA GLU A 184 -7.57 -15.14 5.34
C GLU A 184 -8.72 -14.92 4.38
N ASP A 185 -9.36 -13.76 4.43
CA ASP A 185 -10.53 -13.46 3.62
C ASP A 185 -10.17 -13.07 2.18
N TRP A 186 -9.11 -12.30 1.99
CA TRP A 186 -8.84 -11.65 0.70
C TRP A 186 -7.43 -11.85 0.16
N GLN A 187 -6.40 -11.71 1.00
CA GLN A 187 -5.02 -11.65 0.51
C GLN A 187 -4.51 -13.01 0.04
N ARG A 188 -4.88 -14.08 0.71
CA ARG A 188 -4.42 -15.43 0.37
C ARG A 188 -4.88 -15.90 -1.00
N GLN A 189 -6.05 -15.45 -1.44
CA GLN A 189 -6.70 -15.95 -2.65
C GLN A 189 -6.77 -14.92 -3.77
N PHE A 190 -6.92 -13.64 -3.44
CA PHE A 190 -7.30 -12.60 -4.39
C PHE A 190 -6.30 -11.45 -4.51
N LEU A 191 -5.49 -11.19 -3.50
CA LEU A 191 -4.48 -10.13 -3.47
C LEU A 191 -3.13 -10.72 -3.10
N ILE A 192 -2.23 -10.87 -4.06
CA ILE A 192 -0.92 -11.47 -3.81
C ILE A 192 0.16 -10.40 -3.95
N HIS A 193 0.82 -10.09 -2.84
CA HIS A 193 2.02 -9.26 -2.84
C HIS A 193 3.24 -10.15 -3.09
N THR A 194 3.92 -9.92 -4.20
CA THR A 194 5.03 -10.77 -4.66
C THR A 194 6.39 -10.30 -4.16
N GLY A 195 6.48 -9.04 -3.69
CA GLY A 195 7.71 -8.41 -3.23
C GLY A 195 8.31 -9.07 -2.00
N THR A 196 9.25 -9.97 -2.19
CA THR A 196 9.93 -10.73 -1.11
C THR A 196 11.38 -10.29 -0.87
N GLY A 197 11.88 -9.31 -1.61
CA GLY A 197 13.30 -8.95 -1.64
C GLY A 197 14.15 -9.87 -2.53
N ASP A 198 13.73 -11.10 -2.81
CA ASP A 198 14.32 -11.99 -3.81
C ASP A 198 13.55 -11.88 -5.13
N LYS A 199 14.21 -11.29 -6.14
CA LYS A 199 13.61 -11.04 -7.45
C LYS A 199 13.19 -12.32 -8.18
N GLN A 200 13.98 -13.37 -8.09
CA GLN A 200 13.66 -14.65 -8.75
C GLN A 200 12.44 -15.31 -8.09
N GLN A 201 12.41 -15.29 -6.76
CA GLN A 201 11.28 -15.81 -6.00
C GLN A 201 10.00 -15.02 -6.31
N ALA A 202 10.08 -13.69 -6.39
CA ALA A 202 8.94 -12.84 -6.75
C ALA A 202 8.39 -13.18 -8.14
N LEU A 203 9.26 -13.29 -9.15
CA LEU A 203 8.87 -13.71 -10.52
C LEU A 203 8.24 -15.11 -10.55
N MET A 204 8.82 -16.06 -9.82
CA MET A 204 8.30 -17.41 -9.76
C MET A 204 6.90 -17.42 -9.12
N THR A 205 6.73 -16.73 -8.01
CA THR A 205 5.43 -16.57 -7.33
C THR A 205 4.39 -15.95 -8.27
N ALA A 206 4.73 -14.86 -8.96
CA ALA A 206 3.82 -14.21 -9.89
C ALA A 206 3.37 -15.14 -11.02
N ARG A 207 4.32 -15.84 -11.67
CA ARG A 207 4.02 -16.79 -12.75
C ARG A 207 3.15 -17.95 -12.29
N GLN A 208 3.48 -18.56 -11.15
CA GLN A 208 2.70 -19.66 -10.58
C GLN A 208 1.27 -19.23 -10.25
N THR A 209 1.10 -18.07 -9.63
CA THR A 209 -0.22 -17.51 -9.31
C THR A 209 -1.05 -17.29 -10.57
N LEU A 210 -0.50 -16.65 -11.60
CA LEU A 210 -1.20 -16.42 -12.86
C LEU A 210 -1.57 -17.71 -13.57
N MET A 211 -0.69 -18.74 -13.55
CA MET A 211 -0.99 -20.06 -14.08
C MET A 211 -2.13 -20.77 -13.32
N GLN A 212 -2.22 -20.56 -12.01
CA GLN A 212 -3.32 -21.11 -11.22
C GLN A 212 -4.64 -20.41 -11.57
N TRP A 213 -4.63 -19.09 -11.66
CA TRP A 213 -5.81 -18.30 -11.97
C TRP A 213 -6.34 -18.49 -13.39
N SER A 214 -5.47 -18.81 -14.35
CA SER A 214 -5.89 -19.10 -15.74
C SER A 214 -6.67 -20.41 -15.91
N LYS A 215 -6.74 -21.24 -14.86
CA LYS A 215 -7.48 -22.52 -14.87
C LYS A 215 -8.87 -22.39 -14.21
N LEU A 216 -9.19 -21.25 -13.65
CA LEU A 216 -10.47 -20.93 -13.04
C LEU A 216 -11.40 -20.21 -14.02
#